data_b35c6a1b6629fa4269ece3f604b8ccb7
#
_entry.id   b35c6a1b6629fa4269ece3f604b8ccb7
#
_cell.length_a   1.000
_cell.length_b   1.000
_cell.length_c   1.000
_cell.angle_alpha   90.00
_cell.angle_beta   90.00
_cell.angle_gamma   90.00
#
_symmetry.space_group_name_H-M   'P 1'
#
loop_
_entity.id
_entity.type
_entity.pdbx_description
1 polymer ?
#
loop_
_entity_poly.entity_id
_entity_poly.type
_entity_poly.pdbx_seq_one_letter_code
_entity_poly.pdbx_strand_id
1 'polypeptide(L)'
;MLNFLHKYGANYFTSQNCEEGVLIEVVKRMAIDEGRCVEIGGNDGLWCSNTALLLQDHAWHGLFVEYDYQLYLKSKENWKANRRVRHQCCKVDERNINAFVDESCDFLSLDTDGNDFRIFHGLRMKPKIVIIEIDSSMPPDQLGFNQDGAAGYREAVRLAQLRGYFLLCHTGNLLLLDEKYHHLFPEIDRDPLYEAEYYFNRAWLKDDAA
;
A
#
# COMPACT_ATOMS: atom_id res chain seq x y z
N MET A 1 -9.71 0.84 14.71
CA MET A 1 -9.04 1.20 13.42
C MET A 1 -8.92 2.70 13.26
N LEU A 2 -9.99 3.48 13.32
CA LEU A 2 -10.03 4.96 13.35
C LEU A 2 -8.98 5.56 14.27
N ASN A 3 -8.92 5.05 15.49
CA ASN A 3 -7.99 5.54 16.49
C ASN A 3 -6.52 5.39 16.11
N PHE A 4 -6.16 4.42 15.28
CA PHE A 4 -4.78 4.22 14.86
C PHE A 4 -4.36 5.25 13.81
N LEU A 5 -5.16 5.45 12.77
CA LEU A 5 -4.89 6.46 11.75
C LEU A 5 -4.92 7.89 12.34
N HIS A 6 -5.92 8.22 13.18
CA HIS A 6 -6.00 9.53 13.86
C HIS A 6 -4.79 9.80 14.76
N LYS A 7 -4.27 8.76 15.39
CA LYS A 7 -3.16 8.89 16.33
C LYS A 7 -1.80 9.02 15.63
N TYR A 8 -1.61 8.30 14.53
CA TYR A 8 -0.31 8.13 13.90
C TYR A 8 -0.24 8.64 12.47
N GLY A 9 -1.38 8.87 11.81
CA GLY A 9 -1.41 9.38 10.44
C GLY A 9 -0.80 10.75 10.31
N ALA A 10 0.13 10.91 9.39
CA ALA A 10 0.76 12.17 9.03
C ALA A 10 1.40 12.06 7.65
N ASN A 11 1.42 13.18 6.94
CA ASN A 11 2.20 13.35 5.71
C ASN A 11 3.45 14.15 6.06
N TYR A 12 4.60 13.54 5.95
CA TYR A 12 5.88 14.19 6.25
C TYR A 12 6.63 14.56 4.98
N PHE A 13 6.42 13.84 3.91
CA PHE A 13 7.20 14.00 2.70
C PHE A 13 6.39 13.83 1.40
N THR A 14 5.88 12.65 1.11
CA THR A 14 5.34 12.32 -0.22
C THR A 14 4.02 11.58 -0.23
N SER A 15 3.63 10.89 0.82
CA SER A 15 2.40 10.09 0.80
C SER A 15 1.15 10.97 0.63
N GLN A 16 0.14 10.42 0.00
CA GLN A 16 -1.07 11.15 -0.36
C GLN A 16 -2.03 11.31 0.84
N ASN A 17 -2.13 10.30 1.68
CA ASN A 17 -3.25 10.11 2.58
C ASN A 17 -2.83 9.77 4.02
N CYS A 18 -1.75 10.38 4.50
CA CYS A 18 -1.22 10.18 5.86
C CYS A 18 -0.59 8.79 6.13
N GLU A 19 -0.29 8.01 5.11
CA GLU A 19 0.32 6.68 5.23
C GLU A 19 1.69 6.73 5.92
N GLU A 20 2.49 7.77 5.68
CA GLU A 20 3.86 7.89 6.21
C GLU A 20 3.92 7.81 7.72
N GLY A 21 3.07 8.56 8.41
CA GLY A 21 3.04 8.54 9.87
C GLY A 21 2.67 7.17 10.44
N VAL A 22 1.72 6.50 9.78
CA VAL A 22 1.34 5.12 10.12
C VAL A 22 2.49 4.16 9.89
N LEU A 23 3.18 4.26 8.75
CA LEU A 23 4.31 3.40 8.41
C LEU A 23 5.48 3.55 9.39
N ILE A 24 5.80 4.77 9.81
CA ILE A 24 6.83 5.02 10.83
C ILE A 24 6.50 4.27 12.12
N GLU A 25 5.27 4.34 12.59
CA GLU A 25 4.85 3.63 13.81
C GLU A 25 4.89 2.11 13.60
N VAL A 26 4.50 1.63 12.43
CA VAL A 26 4.54 0.20 12.07
C VAL A 26 5.98 -0.33 12.13
N VAL A 27 6.92 0.28 11.40
CA VAL A 27 8.30 -0.19 11.34
C VAL A 27 8.97 -0.11 12.71
N LYS A 28 8.64 0.92 13.50
CA LYS A 28 9.10 1.06 14.88
C LYS A 28 8.61 -0.08 15.77
N ARG A 29 7.31 -0.41 15.76
CA ARG A 29 6.76 -1.51 16.57
C ARG A 29 7.29 -2.87 16.14
N MET A 30 7.52 -3.05 14.85
CA MET A 30 8.09 -4.27 14.29
C MET A 30 9.60 -4.36 14.45
N ALA A 31 10.25 -3.32 15.00
CA ALA A 31 11.71 -3.20 15.15
C ALA A 31 12.46 -3.45 13.82
N ILE A 32 11.99 -2.82 12.73
CA ILE A 32 12.62 -2.92 11.41
C ILE A 32 13.41 -1.62 11.17
N ASP A 33 14.67 -1.60 11.59
CA ASP A 33 15.53 -0.43 11.40
C ASP A 33 16.07 -0.35 9.96
N GLU A 34 16.36 -1.50 9.36
CA GLU A 34 16.78 -1.64 7.97
C GLU A 34 15.83 -2.61 7.26
N GLY A 35 15.33 -2.24 6.10
CA GLY A 35 14.40 -3.07 5.37
C GLY A 35 14.52 -2.91 3.86
N ARG A 36 13.78 -3.73 3.15
CA ARG A 36 13.65 -3.63 1.70
C ARG A 36 12.19 -3.40 1.31
N CYS A 37 11.96 -2.35 0.53
CA CYS A 37 10.66 -2.06 -0.05
C CYS A 37 10.65 -2.19 -1.57
N VAL A 38 9.50 -2.54 -2.10
CA VAL A 38 9.18 -2.51 -3.52
C VAL A 38 7.94 -1.66 -3.70
N GLU A 39 7.97 -0.73 -4.63
CA GLU A 39 6.82 0.08 -5.00
C GLU A 39 6.51 -0.13 -6.47
N ILE A 40 5.33 -0.68 -6.75
CA ILE A 40 4.80 -0.93 -8.08
C ILE A 40 3.79 0.17 -8.40
N GLY A 41 3.97 0.86 -9.53
CA GLY A 41 3.24 2.09 -9.86
C GLY A 41 3.81 3.29 -9.10
N GLY A 42 5.14 3.33 -8.96
CA GLY A 42 5.83 4.32 -8.11
C GLY A 42 5.87 5.74 -8.68
N ASN A 43 5.18 6.03 -9.78
CA ASN A 43 5.15 7.35 -10.41
C ASN A 43 6.57 7.91 -10.61
N ASP A 44 6.82 9.16 -10.23
CA ASP A 44 8.15 9.77 -10.29
C ASP A 44 9.04 9.44 -9.06
N GLY A 45 8.60 8.50 -8.23
CA GLY A 45 9.32 8.06 -7.02
C GLY A 45 9.24 9.01 -5.84
N LEU A 46 8.50 10.11 -5.97
CA LEU A 46 8.24 11.10 -4.91
C LEU A 46 6.75 11.39 -4.79
N TRP A 47 6.10 11.80 -5.87
CA TRP A 47 4.69 12.17 -5.86
C TRP A 47 3.81 10.98 -5.50
N CYS A 48 3.07 11.09 -4.41
CA CYS A 48 2.20 10.04 -3.86
C CYS A 48 2.92 8.72 -3.50
N SER A 49 4.26 8.75 -3.35
CA SER A 49 5.02 7.56 -2.98
C SER A 49 4.80 7.18 -1.52
N ASN A 50 4.51 5.92 -1.27
CA ASN A 50 4.38 5.35 0.06
C ASN A 50 5.71 4.91 0.67
N THR A 51 6.77 4.78 -0.15
CA THR A 51 8.07 4.27 0.30
C THR A 51 9.14 5.36 0.43
N ALA A 52 8.94 6.52 -0.20
CA ALA A 52 9.95 7.55 -0.33
C ALA A 52 10.53 8.03 1.02
N LEU A 53 9.70 8.21 2.05
CA LEU A 53 10.17 8.64 3.36
C LEU A 53 11.12 7.61 3.98
N LEU A 54 10.81 6.31 3.90
CA LEU A 54 11.68 5.25 4.41
C LEU A 54 13.02 5.20 3.66
N LEU A 55 13.00 5.50 2.37
CA LEU A 55 14.20 5.53 1.53
C LEU A 55 15.05 6.78 1.76
N GLN A 56 14.45 7.88 2.15
CA GLN A 56 15.14 9.14 2.41
C GLN A 56 15.76 9.16 3.80
N ASP A 57 14.97 8.94 4.84
CA ASP A 57 15.32 9.22 6.23
C ASP A 57 15.75 7.96 7.00
N HIS A 58 15.53 6.76 6.43
CA HIS A 58 15.85 5.48 7.06
C HIS A 58 16.82 4.65 6.20
N ALA A 59 17.44 3.63 6.80
CA ALA A 59 18.43 2.79 6.11
C ALA A 59 17.79 1.72 5.20
N TRP A 60 16.68 2.06 4.54
CA TRP A 60 15.97 1.14 3.66
C TRP A 60 16.54 1.08 2.25
N HIS A 61 16.38 -0.07 1.62
CA HIS A 61 16.65 -0.31 0.20
C HIS A 61 15.34 -0.37 -0.58
N GLY A 62 15.28 0.30 -1.73
CA GLY A 62 14.06 0.38 -2.54
C GLY A 62 14.21 -0.08 -3.97
N LEU A 63 13.11 -0.57 -4.51
CA LEU A 63 12.91 -0.80 -5.93
C LEU A 63 11.61 -0.11 -6.36
N PHE A 64 11.74 0.91 -7.22
CA PHE A 64 10.60 1.48 -7.93
C PHE A 64 10.40 0.75 -9.26
N VAL A 65 9.18 0.30 -9.51
CA VAL A 65 8.78 -0.28 -10.79
C VAL A 65 7.66 0.57 -11.38
N GLU A 66 7.94 1.20 -12.51
CA GLU A 66 7.02 2.12 -13.16
C GLU A 66 6.85 1.74 -14.63
N TYR A 67 5.61 1.73 -15.10
CA TYR A 67 5.30 1.39 -16.48
C TYR A 67 5.53 2.56 -17.45
N ASP A 68 5.17 3.77 -17.04
CA ASP A 68 5.39 4.97 -17.85
C ASP A 68 6.88 5.31 -17.91
N TYR A 69 7.43 5.32 -19.12
CA TYR A 69 8.86 5.56 -19.33
C TYR A 69 9.31 6.96 -18.88
N GLN A 70 8.44 7.98 -18.99
CA GLN A 70 8.80 9.34 -18.60
C GLN A 70 8.83 9.49 -17.08
N LEU A 71 7.87 8.88 -16.39
CA LEU A 71 7.82 8.83 -14.92
C LEU A 71 9.01 8.01 -14.37
N TYR A 72 9.31 6.87 -14.99
CA TYR A 72 10.51 6.09 -14.67
C TYR A 72 11.80 6.93 -14.77
N LEU A 73 11.97 7.74 -15.83
CA LEU A 73 13.14 8.60 -15.97
C LEU A 73 13.19 9.70 -14.89
N LYS A 74 12.05 10.29 -14.55
CA LYS A 74 11.95 11.26 -13.45
C LYS A 74 12.32 10.61 -12.12
N SER A 75 11.79 9.42 -11.83
CA SER A 75 12.13 8.68 -10.63
C SER A 75 13.64 8.43 -10.51
N LYS A 76 14.29 8.01 -11.59
CA LYS A 76 15.75 7.86 -11.61
C LYS A 76 16.49 9.16 -11.33
N GLU A 77 16.03 10.28 -11.88
CA GLU A 77 16.65 11.59 -11.63
C GLU A 77 16.45 12.03 -10.18
N ASN A 78 15.25 11.88 -9.64
CA ASN A 78 14.93 12.23 -8.26
C ASN A 78 15.80 11.48 -7.23
N TRP A 79 16.11 10.22 -7.51
CA TRP A 79 16.85 9.34 -6.59
C TRP A 79 18.30 9.08 -7.01
N LYS A 80 18.85 9.81 -8.01
CA LYS A 80 20.21 9.55 -8.57
C LYS A 80 21.35 9.56 -7.54
N ALA A 81 21.19 10.29 -6.44
CA ALA A 81 22.17 10.37 -5.38
C ALA A 81 22.05 9.21 -4.35
N ASN A 82 20.91 8.52 -4.30
CA ASN A 82 20.68 7.44 -3.36
C ASN A 82 20.97 6.07 -3.97
N ARG A 83 22.14 5.50 -3.66
CA ARG A 83 22.58 4.20 -4.20
C ARG A 83 21.79 2.99 -3.68
N ARG A 84 20.95 3.16 -2.67
CA ARG A 84 20.06 2.11 -2.14
C ARG A 84 18.78 1.96 -2.95
N VAL A 85 18.49 2.91 -3.85
CA VAL A 85 17.29 2.92 -4.67
C VAL A 85 17.60 2.42 -6.08
N ARG A 86 16.81 1.46 -6.52
CA ARG A 86 16.84 0.90 -7.87
C ARG A 86 15.54 1.22 -8.61
N HIS A 87 15.59 1.15 -9.92
CA HIS A 87 14.46 1.47 -10.79
C HIS A 87 14.34 0.46 -11.90
N GLN A 88 13.11 0.09 -12.24
CA GLN A 88 12.80 -0.77 -13.37
C GLN A 88 11.61 -0.18 -14.14
N CYS A 89 11.75 -0.07 -15.47
CA CYS A 89 10.63 0.30 -16.34
C CYS A 89 9.97 -0.99 -16.82
N CYS A 90 8.78 -1.29 -16.29
CA CYS A 90 8.07 -2.53 -16.63
C CYS A 90 6.60 -2.42 -16.25
N LYS A 91 5.72 -2.96 -17.11
CA LYS A 91 4.35 -3.23 -16.72
C LYS A 91 4.31 -4.49 -15.89
N VAL A 92 3.81 -4.38 -14.66
CA VAL A 92 3.69 -5.50 -13.73
C VAL A 92 2.31 -6.14 -13.86
N ASP A 93 2.29 -7.46 -13.82
CA ASP A 93 1.07 -8.28 -13.76
C ASP A 93 1.29 -9.50 -12.82
N GLU A 94 0.25 -10.34 -12.66
CA GLU A 94 0.29 -11.52 -11.80
C GLU A 94 1.34 -12.58 -12.21
N ARG A 95 1.85 -12.52 -13.43
CA ARG A 95 2.83 -13.49 -13.96
C ARG A 95 4.26 -13.08 -13.69
N ASN A 96 4.52 -11.75 -13.61
CA ASN A 96 5.88 -11.23 -13.48
C ASN A 96 6.19 -10.59 -12.13
N ILE A 97 5.21 -10.34 -11.26
CA ILE A 97 5.40 -9.70 -9.95
C ILE A 97 6.52 -10.36 -9.11
N ASN A 98 6.64 -11.69 -9.20
CA ASN A 98 7.65 -12.43 -8.45
C ASN A 98 9.10 -12.24 -8.96
N ALA A 99 9.30 -11.50 -10.04
CA ALA A 99 10.63 -11.06 -10.46
C ALA A 99 11.10 -9.81 -9.68
N PHE A 100 10.18 -9.09 -9.06
CA PHE A 100 10.43 -7.85 -8.32
C PHE A 100 10.32 -8.02 -6.80
N VAL A 101 9.42 -8.92 -6.37
CA VAL A 101 9.13 -9.19 -4.97
C VAL A 101 9.64 -10.57 -4.61
N ASP A 102 10.74 -10.62 -3.90
CA ASP A 102 11.37 -11.84 -3.37
C ASP A 102 11.25 -11.92 -1.83
N GLU A 103 11.83 -12.96 -1.24
CA GLU A 103 11.79 -13.22 0.20
C GLU A 103 12.45 -12.16 1.07
N SER A 104 13.23 -11.25 0.48
CA SER A 104 13.85 -10.14 1.21
C SER A 104 12.96 -8.89 1.25
N CYS A 105 11.79 -8.89 0.61
CA CYS A 105 10.87 -7.76 0.60
C CYS A 105 10.10 -7.69 1.92
N ASP A 106 10.35 -6.63 2.69
CA ASP A 106 9.64 -6.35 3.94
C ASP A 106 8.36 -5.57 3.69
N PHE A 107 8.38 -4.63 2.77
CA PHE A 107 7.26 -3.77 2.46
C PHE A 107 6.99 -3.70 0.94
N LEU A 108 5.76 -3.94 0.55
CA LEU A 108 5.25 -3.79 -0.80
C LEU A 108 4.19 -2.69 -0.86
N SER A 109 4.41 -1.68 -1.69
CA SER A 109 3.37 -0.74 -2.13
C SER A 109 2.92 -1.14 -3.53
N LEU A 110 1.62 -1.29 -3.73
CA LEU A 110 1.03 -1.76 -4.97
C LEU A 110 -0.13 -0.86 -5.37
N ASP A 111 0.08 -0.11 -6.44
CA ASP A 111 -0.86 0.86 -6.99
C ASP A 111 -0.67 0.90 -8.52
N THR A 112 -1.54 0.20 -9.24
CA THR A 112 -1.44 -0.01 -10.71
C THR A 112 -2.71 0.39 -11.46
N ASP A 113 -3.56 1.20 -10.82
CA ASP A 113 -4.81 1.68 -11.39
C ASP A 113 -5.76 0.54 -11.84
N GLY A 114 -5.92 -0.51 -11.02
CA GLY A 114 -7.01 -1.46 -11.21
C GLY A 114 -6.69 -2.96 -11.12
N ASN A 115 -5.47 -3.40 -11.36
CA ASN A 115 -5.15 -4.82 -11.30
C ASN A 115 -4.48 -5.28 -9.99
N ASP A 116 -4.49 -4.46 -8.98
CA ASP A 116 -3.68 -4.58 -7.76
C ASP A 116 -3.91 -5.90 -7.03
N PHE A 117 -5.16 -6.26 -6.79
CA PHE A 117 -5.49 -7.51 -6.10
C PHE A 117 -5.20 -8.76 -6.94
N ARG A 118 -5.25 -8.65 -8.27
CA ARG A 118 -4.84 -9.73 -9.17
C ARG A 118 -3.34 -9.97 -9.09
N ILE A 119 -2.56 -8.88 -9.09
CA ILE A 119 -1.11 -8.90 -8.93
C ILE A 119 -0.76 -9.42 -7.53
N PHE A 120 -1.43 -8.89 -6.49
CA PHE A 120 -1.28 -9.34 -5.11
C PHE A 120 -1.56 -10.84 -4.95
N HIS A 121 -2.58 -11.36 -5.63
CA HIS A 121 -2.88 -12.79 -5.63
C HIS A 121 -1.77 -13.63 -6.29
N GLY A 122 -1.09 -13.09 -7.29
CA GLY A 122 0.04 -13.73 -7.98
C GLY A 122 1.32 -13.84 -7.17
N LEU A 123 1.43 -13.12 -6.04
CA LEU A 123 2.60 -13.16 -5.18
C LEU A 123 2.81 -14.55 -4.58
N ARG A 124 4.03 -15.07 -4.70
CA ARG A 124 4.48 -16.28 -4.02
C ARG A 124 4.97 -16.00 -2.62
N MET A 125 5.63 -14.86 -2.45
CA MET A 125 6.16 -14.39 -1.18
C MET A 125 5.11 -13.59 -0.40
N LYS A 126 5.35 -13.43 0.89
CA LYS A 126 4.47 -12.71 1.81
C LYS A 126 5.23 -11.57 2.46
N PRO A 127 5.25 -10.35 1.88
CA PRO A 127 5.82 -9.18 2.54
C PRO A 127 5.19 -8.96 3.91
N LYS A 128 5.95 -8.41 4.85
CA LYS A 128 5.46 -8.13 6.21
C LYS A 128 4.41 -7.04 6.24
N ILE A 129 4.57 -6.05 5.36
CA ILE A 129 3.74 -4.86 5.22
C ILE A 129 3.31 -4.76 3.76
N VAL A 130 2.04 -4.47 3.52
CA VAL A 130 1.52 -4.20 2.18
C VAL A 130 0.64 -2.96 2.24
N ILE A 131 0.87 -2.01 1.34
CA ILE A 131 -0.09 -0.97 0.98
C ILE A 131 -0.64 -1.34 -0.39
N ILE A 132 -1.95 -1.34 -0.55
CA ILE A 132 -2.59 -1.73 -1.80
C ILE A 132 -3.80 -0.84 -2.08
N GLU A 133 -3.88 -0.34 -3.31
CA GLU A 133 -5.00 0.48 -3.75
C GLU A 133 -6.30 -0.32 -3.81
N ILE A 134 -7.41 0.36 -3.49
CA ILE A 134 -8.77 -0.15 -3.64
C ILE A 134 -9.65 0.87 -4.38
N ASP A 135 -10.73 0.39 -4.99
CA ASP A 135 -11.76 1.29 -5.49
C ASP A 135 -12.69 1.74 -4.36
N SER A 136 -12.38 2.90 -3.80
CA SER A 136 -13.20 3.54 -2.76
C SER A 136 -14.50 4.14 -3.28
N SER A 137 -14.77 4.12 -4.60
CA SER A 137 -16.05 4.51 -5.18
C SER A 137 -17.11 3.41 -5.09
N MET A 138 -16.70 2.17 -4.84
CA MET A 138 -17.61 1.06 -4.61
C MET A 138 -18.22 1.12 -3.21
N PRO A 139 -19.50 0.75 -3.03
CA PRO A 139 -20.08 0.61 -1.70
C PRO A 139 -19.24 -0.31 -0.81
N PRO A 140 -18.98 0.07 0.44
CA PRO A 140 -18.01 -0.64 1.30
C PRO A 140 -18.42 -2.05 1.68
N ASP A 141 -19.70 -2.37 1.64
CA ASP A 141 -20.27 -3.70 1.92
C ASP A 141 -20.39 -4.57 0.65
N GLN A 142 -20.13 -3.99 -0.52
CA GLN A 142 -20.19 -4.71 -1.78
C GLN A 142 -18.97 -5.61 -1.95
N LEU A 143 -19.22 -6.88 -2.31
CA LEU A 143 -18.18 -7.81 -2.75
C LEU A 143 -17.92 -7.66 -4.24
N GLY A 144 -16.68 -7.88 -4.65
CA GLY A 144 -16.28 -7.96 -6.05
C GLY A 144 -15.35 -6.85 -6.49
N PHE A 145 -15.28 -6.69 -7.81
CA PHE A 145 -14.37 -5.81 -8.51
C PHE A 145 -15.16 -4.86 -9.40
N ASN A 146 -14.62 -3.69 -9.66
CA ASN A 146 -15.15 -2.77 -10.66
C ASN A 146 -14.81 -3.23 -12.10
N GLN A 147 -15.17 -2.42 -13.10
CA GLN A 147 -14.95 -2.74 -14.52
C GLN A 147 -13.45 -2.82 -14.89
N ASP A 148 -12.59 -2.10 -14.17
CA ASP A 148 -11.15 -2.04 -14.41
C ASP A 148 -10.39 -3.11 -13.62
N GLY A 149 -11.09 -3.85 -12.76
CA GLY A 149 -10.53 -4.95 -11.95
C GLY A 149 -10.04 -4.53 -10.57
N ALA A 150 -10.28 -3.29 -10.14
CA ALA A 150 -9.99 -2.86 -8.78
C ALA A 150 -11.03 -3.43 -7.79
N ALA A 151 -10.55 -3.87 -6.65
CA ALA A 151 -11.40 -4.43 -5.60
C ALA A 151 -12.04 -3.33 -4.75
N GLY A 152 -13.32 -3.50 -4.42
CA GLY A 152 -13.94 -2.70 -3.36
C GLY A 152 -13.43 -3.12 -1.97
N TYR A 153 -13.70 -2.28 -0.96
CA TYR A 153 -13.19 -2.47 0.40
C TYR A 153 -13.40 -3.89 0.96
N ARG A 154 -14.64 -4.37 0.95
CA ARG A 154 -15.00 -5.66 1.55
C ARG A 154 -14.31 -6.84 0.86
N GLU A 155 -14.25 -6.81 -0.46
CA GLU A 155 -13.55 -7.83 -1.24
C GLU A 155 -12.06 -7.80 -0.96
N ALA A 156 -11.47 -6.61 -0.93
CA ALA A 156 -10.07 -6.40 -0.65
C ALA A 156 -9.66 -6.94 0.73
N VAL A 157 -10.41 -6.60 1.78
CA VAL A 157 -10.18 -7.11 3.15
C VAL A 157 -10.31 -8.63 3.19
N ARG A 158 -11.35 -9.19 2.57
CA ARG A 158 -11.56 -10.64 2.50
C ARG A 158 -10.38 -11.35 1.83
N LEU A 159 -9.88 -10.83 0.71
CA LEU A 159 -8.75 -11.41 -0.02
C LEU A 159 -7.44 -11.29 0.78
N ALA A 160 -7.23 -10.17 1.47
CA ALA A 160 -6.08 -9.99 2.35
C ALA A 160 -6.09 -11.00 3.51
N GLN A 161 -7.24 -11.19 4.17
CA GLN A 161 -7.40 -12.17 5.25
C GLN A 161 -7.14 -13.61 4.78
N LEU A 162 -7.62 -13.99 3.59
CA LEU A 162 -7.33 -15.30 3.01
C LEU A 162 -5.83 -15.54 2.78
N ARG A 163 -5.04 -14.49 2.61
CA ARG A 163 -3.58 -14.55 2.53
C ARG A 163 -2.88 -14.40 3.88
N GLY A 164 -3.64 -14.37 4.97
CA GLY A 164 -3.11 -14.26 6.34
C GLY A 164 -2.62 -12.86 6.69
N TYR A 165 -3.22 -11.82 6.13
CA TYR A 165 -3.02 -10.44 6.55
C TYR A 165 -4.18 -9.96 7.40
N PHE A 166 -3.92 -9.02 8.30
CA PHE A 166 -4.94 -8.21 8.92
C PHE A 166 -4.88 -6.76 8.44
N LEU A 167 -6.01 -6.10 8.43
CA LEU A 167 -6.11 -4.68 8.09
C LEU A 167 -5.73 -3.84 9.31
N LEU A 168 -4.69 -3.01 9.18
CA LEU A 168 -4.29 -2.04 10.19
C LEU A 168 -5.16 -0.78 10.12
N CYS A 169 -5.25 -0.18 8.94
CA CYS A 169 -6.11 0.96 8.64
C CYS A 169 -6.31 1.08 7.12
N HIS A 170 -7.19 1.98 6.72
CA HIS A 170 -7.37 2.36 5.32
C HIS A 170 -7.39 3.88 5.15
N THR A 171 -6.88 4.35 4.03
CA THR A 171 -6.71 5.76 3.69
C THR A 171 -7.18 6.08 2.26
N GLY A 172 -7.93 5.19 1.64
CA GLY A 172 -8.09 5.04 0.18
C GLY A 172 -7.28 3.85 -0.32
N ASN A 173 -6.13 3.63 0.29
CA ASN A 173 -5.35 2.39 0.23
C ASN A 173 -5.63 1.54 1.47
N LEU A 174 -5.51 0.22 1.38
CA LEU A 174 -5.45 -0.64 2.55
C LEU A 174 -4.00 -0.77 3.01
N LEU A 175 -3.76 -0.54 4.29
CA LEU A 175 -2.51 -0.87 4.95
C LEU A 175 -2.67 -2.20 5.69
N LEU A 176 -1.99 -3.22 5.18
CA LEU A 176 -2.11 -4.61 5.59
C LEU A 176 -0.82 -5.07 6.27
N LEU A 177 -0.94 -5.83 7.34
CA LEU A 177 0.18 -6.45 8.03
C LEU A 177 0.01 -7.96 8.09
N ASP A 178 1.14 -8.71 7.97
CA ASP A 178 1.15 -10.15 8.18
C ASP A 178 0.59 -10.48 9.56
N GLU A 179 -0.40 -11.37 9.64
CA GLU A 179 -1.14 -11.79 10.84
C GLU A 179 -0.23 -12.17 12.01
N LYS A 180 0.96 -12.69 11.76
CA LYS A 180 1.92 -13.02 12.83
C LYS A 180 2.34 -11.82 13.67
N TYR A 181 2.21 -10.59 13.16
CA TYR A 181 2.54 -9.35 13.87
C TYR A 181 1.36 -8.73 14.60
N HIS A 182 0.16 -9.31 14.53
CA HIS A 182 -1.04 -8.75 15.17
C HIS A 182 -0.84 -8.48 16.67
N HIS A 183 -0.05 -9.30 17.34
CA HIS A 183 0.25 -9.13 18.76
C HIS A 183 0.96 -7.81 19.12
N LEU A 184 1.58 -7.13 18.14
CA LEU A 184 2.18 -5.81 18.30
C LEU A 184 1.16 -4.66 18.18
N PHE A 185 -0.07 -4.97 17.75
CA PHE A 185 -1.17 -4.04 17.49
C PHE A 185 -2.45 -4.49 18.19
N PRO A 186 -2.43 -4.64 19.54
CA PRO A 186 -3.56 -5.22 20.29
C PRO A 186 -4.82 -4.35 20.23
N GLU A 187 -4.69 -3.08 19.86
CA GLU A 187 -5.79 -2.15 19.66
C GLU A 187 -6.56 -2.34 18.34
N ILE A 188 -6.06 -3.18 17.44
CA ILE A 188 -6.69 -3.42 16.13
C ILE A 188 -7.56 -4.66 16.20
N ASP A 189 -8.82 -4.48 15.79
CA ASP A 189 -9.75 -5.59 15.68
C ASP A 189 -9.41 -6.47 14.46
N ARG A 190 -9.57 -7.77 14.61
CA ARG A 190 -9.38 -8.74 13.51
C ARG A 190 -10.54 -8.73 12.50
N ASP A 191 -11.70 -8.26 12.92
CA ASP A 191 -12.86 -8.07 12.05
C ASP A 191 -13.18 -6.58 11.96
N PRO A 192 -12.42 -5.85 11.14
CA PRO A 192 -12.51 -4.40 11.08
C PRO A 192 -13.83 -3.98 10.46
N LEU A 193 -14.59 -3.19 11.22
CA LEU A 193 -15.76 -2.51 10.69
C LEU A 193 -15.33 -1.43 9.70
N TYR A 194 -16.12 -1.30 8.66
CA TYR A 194 -15.98 -0.21 7.74
C TYR A 194 -16.22 1.14 8.43
N GLU A 195 -15.35 2.10 8.16
CA GLU A 195 -15.42 3.46 8.68
C GLU A 195 -15.43 4.46 7.55
N ALA A 196 -16.63 4.97 7.23
CA ALA A 196 -16.89 5.84 6.07
C ALA A 196 -16.05 7.11 6.02
N GLU A 197 -15.56 7.59 7.16
CA GLU A 197 -14.83 8.86 7.26
C GLU A 197 -13.51 8.87 6.51
N TYR A 198 -12.94 7.69 6.21
CA TYR A 198 -11.64 7.55 5.56
C TYR A 198 -11.71 7.24 4.07
N TYR A 199 -12.89 7.20 3.48
CA TYR A 199 -13.03 7.05 2.05
C TYR A 199 -12.97 8.40 1.36
N PHE A 200 -11.98 8.61 0.53
CA PHE A 200 -11.84 9.85 -0.22
C PHE A 200 -12.87 9.99 -1.32
N ASN A 201 -13.22 8.91 -1.98
CA ASN A 201 -14.28 8.90 -2.96
C ASN A 201 -15.55 8.32 -2.35
N ARG A 202 -16.54 9.18 -2.12
CA ARG A 202 -17.84 8.83 -1.57
C ARG A 202 -18.94 8.79 -2.63
N ALA A 203 -18.60 8.49 -3.88
CA ALA A 203 -19.55 8.47 -4.98
C ALA A 203 -20.73 7.50 -4.78
N TRP A 204 -20.56 6.51 -3.89
CA TRP A 204 -21.61 5.57 -3.48
C TRP A 204 -22.59 6.15 -2.44
N LEU A 205 -22.21 7.22 -1.74
CA LEU A 205 -23.15 7.97 -0.91
C LEU A 205 -24.04 8.76 -1.89
N LYS A 206 -25.27 8.33 -2.04
CA LYS A 206 -26.26 9.19 -2.70
C LYS A 206 -26.41 10.42 -1.83
N ASP A 207 -26.35 11.60 -2.45
CA ASP A 207 -26.66 12.83 -1.76
C ASP A 207 -27.99 12.67 -1.02
N ASP A 208 -27.96 12.60 0.31
CA ASP A 208 -29.12 12.82 1.16
C ASP A 208 -29.47 14.33 1.15
N ALA A 209 -29.51 14.89 -0.05
CA ALA A 209 -29.92 16.25 -0.31
C ALA A 209 -31.25 16.21 -1.08
N ALA A 210 -32.33 16.06 -0.32
CA ALA A 210 -33.67 16.46 -0.72
C ALA A 210 -34.40 17.04 0.48
#